data_7347b7d48466099896b5c724faf0c9dc
#
_entry.id   7347b7d48466099896b5c724faf0c9dc
#
_cell.length_a   1.000
_cell.length_b   1.000
_cell.length_c   1.000
_cell.angle_alpha   90.00
_cell.angle_beta   90.00
_cell.angle_gamma   90.00
#
_symmetry.space_group_name_H-M   'P 1'
#
loop_
_entity.id
_entity.type
_entity.pdbx_description
1 polymer ?
#
loop_
_entity_poly.entity_id
_entity_poly.type
_entity_poly.pdbx_seq_one_letter_code
_entity_poly.pdbx_strand_id
1 'polypeptide(L)'
;MKIDEFKATLRQLAYTTTDARSGMIKVYSQKYWQEDNVNGWCFRLAPARKNVIVDKQWDKLDDMPVFNVRDLLNLIAELEKTPVKERFPEKKYTIQVIANSDSAYLNCYKEDNRMTFCDDIENDYIKTRFTQSEIDELKQRDDLAIDWNKAIIKEVRDDED
;
A
#
# COMPACT_ATOMS: atom_id res chain seq x y z
N MET A 1 -4.22 6.25 -9.42
CA MET A 1 -3.69 4.86 -9.44
C MET A 1 -2.91 4.60 -8.17
N LYS A 2 -3.24 3.53 -7.45
CA LYS A 2 -2.48 3.07 -6.28
C LYS A 2 -1.18 2.38 -6.72
N ILE A 3 -0.19 2.32 -5.84
CA ILE A 3 1.12 1.74 -6.17
C ILE A 3 1.05 0.23 -6.47
N ASP A 4 0.15 -0.49 -5.81
CA ASP A 4 -0.03 -1.92 -6.03
C ASP A 4 -0.71 -2.21 -7.37
N GLU A 5 -1.69 -1.38 -7.80
CA GLU A 5 -2.28 -1.42 -9.14
C GLU A 5 -1.21 -1.16 -10.21
N PHE A 6 -0.36 -0.15 -9.99
CA PHE A 6 0.77 0.15 -10.88
C PHE A 6 1.69 -1.06 -11.05
N LYS A 7 2.12 -1.68 -9.93
CA LYS A 7 2.97 -2.88 -9.98
C LYS A 7 2.29 -4.06 -10.64
N ALA A 8 0.99 -4.27 -10.40
CA ALA A 8 0.23 -5.35 -11.03
C ALA A 8 0.15 -5.16 -12.55
N THR A 9 -0.14 -3.95 -13.02
CA THR A 9 -0.18 -3.62 -14.45
C THR A 9 1.19 -3.78 -15.11
N LEU A 10 2.28 -3.37 -14.44
CA LEU A 10 3.64 -3.61 -14.95
C LEU A 10 3.93 -5.09 -15.19
N ARG A 11 3.49 -5.97 -14.28
CA ARG A 11 3.66 -7.43 -14.47
C ARG A 11 2.88 -7.94 -15.69
N GLN A 12 1.68 -7.41 -15.95
CA GLN A 12 0.89 -7.77 -17.15
C GLN A 12 1.59 -7.31 -18.43
N LEU A 13 2.34 -6.21 -18.40
CA LEU A 13 3.15 -5.70 -19.50
C LEU A 13 4.53 -6.39 -19.61
N ALA A 14 4.74 -7.50 -18.89
CA ALA A 14 6.00 -8.27 -18.86
C ALA A 14 7.19 -7.48 -18.27
N TYR A 15 6.94 -6.54 -17.38
CA TYR A 15 7.99 -5.90 -16.58
C TYR A 15 8.09 -6.54 -15.19
N THR A 16 9.30 -6.59 -14.67
CA THR A 16 9.57 -7.00 -13.29
C THR A 16 9.90 -5.77 -12.45
N THR A 17 9.46 -5.76 -11.20
CA THR A 17 9.77 -4.68 -10.26
C THR A 17 10.45 -5.21 -9.01
N THR A 18 11.39 -4.42 -8.47
CA THR A 18 11.98 -4.66 -7.14
C THR A 18 11.86 -3.40 -6.29
N ASP A 19 11.55 -3.58 -5.02
CA ASP A 19 11.52 -2.49 -4.05
C ASP A 19 12.90 -2.33 -3.41
N ALA A 20 13.43 -1.11 -3.43
CA ALA A 20 14.61 -0.78 -2.66
C ALA A 20 14.22 -0.31 -1.26
N ARG A 21 15.13 -0.50 -0.28
CA ARG A 21 14.95 -0.06 1.12
C ARG A 21 14.64 1.44 1.28
N SER A 22 14.97 2.23 0.25
CA SER A 22 14.70 3.67 0.17
C SER A 22 13.28 4.03 -0.28
N GLY A 23 12.38 3.05 -0.47
CA GLY A 23 11.05 3.26 -1.05
C GLY A 23 11.08 3.52 -2.56
N MET A 24 12.21 3.31 -3.22
CA MET A 24 12.31 3.35 -4.69
C MET A 24 11.91 2.02 -5.30
N ILE A 25 11.37 2.08 -6.50
CA ILE A 25 11.06 0.92 -7.33
C ILE A 25 12.03 0.92 -8.52
N LYS A 26 12.68 -0.21 -8.76
CA LYS A 26 13.40 -0.47 -10.00
C LYS A 26 12.49 -1.27 -10.92
N VAL A 27 12.39 -0.85 -12.17
CA VAL A 27 11.60 -1.53 -13.24
C VAL A 27 12.59 -2.16 -14.22
N TYR A 28 12.38 -3.42 -14.55
CA TYR A 28 13.22 -4.20 -15.46
C TYR A 28 12.35 -4.75 -16.60
N SER A 29 12.90 -4.80 -17.81
CA SER A 29 12.37 -5.69 -18.83
C SER A 29 12.69 -7.14 -18.48
N GLN A 30 11.91 -8.09 -19.00
CA GLN A 30 12.09 -9.51 -18.68
C GLN A 30 13.49 -10.01 -19.02
N LYS A 31 14.05 -9.59 -20.16
CA LYS A 31 15.41 -9.96 -20.60
C LYS A 31 16.45 -9.54 -19.57
N TYR A 32 16.51 -8.25 -19.24
CA TYR A 32 17.52 -7.71 -18.33
C TYR A 32 17.33 -8.14 -16.88
N TRP A 33 16.13 -8.49 -16.46
CA TRP A 33 15.93 -9.11 -15.17
C TRP A 33 16.65 -10.46 -15.04
N GLN A 34 16.65 -11.25 -16.12
CA GLN A 34 17.31 -12.55 -16.15
C GLN A 34 18.84 -12.44 -16.29
N GLU A 35 19.33 -11.48 -17.07
CA GLU A 35 20.75 -11.30 -17.36
C GLU A 35 21.50 -10.52 -16.28
N ASP A 36 20.92 -9.44 -15.78
CA ASP A 36 21.52 -8.55 -14.76
C ASP A 36 20.44 -7.91 -13.87
N ASN A 37 20.09 -8.59 -12.80
CA ASN A 37 19.09 -8.10 -11.83
C ASN A 37 19.64 -7.01 -10.88
N VAL A 38 20.87 -6.58 -11.01
CA VAL A 38 21.47 -5.50 -10.22
C VAL A 38 21.43 -4.18 -11.00
N ASN A 39 21.92 -4.16 -12.23
CA ASN A 39 22.10 -2.96 -13.05
C ASN A 39 21.20 -2.91 -14.30
N GLY A 40 20.54 -4.01 -14.64
CA GLY A 40 19.68 -4.14 -15.83
C GLY A 40 18.32 -3.44 -15.72
N TRP A 41 18.11 -2.55 -14.75
CA TRP A 41 16.88 -1.77 -14.63
C TRP A 41 16.76 -0.74 -15.76
N CYS A 42 15.54 -0.53 -16.27
CA CYS A 42 15.25 0.50 -17.27
C CYS A 42 14.79 1.82 -16.64
N PHE A 43 14.05 1.75 -15.51
CA PHE A 43 13.65 2.92 -14.74
C PHE A 43 13.91 2.73 -13.26
N ARG A 44 14.31 3.82 -12.58
CA ARG A 44 14.21 3.96 -11.14
C ARG A 44 13.14 4.98 -10.82
N LEU A 45 12.17 4.57 -10.03
CA LEU A 45 11.00 5.37 -9.70
C LEU A 45 10.97 5.63 -8.19
N ALA A 46 10.61 6.86 -7.81
CA ALA A 46 10.34 7.26 -6.44
C ALA A 46 8.86 7.64 -6.29
N PRO A 47 7.95 6.69 -6.08
CA PRO A 47 6.51 6.96 -6.08
C PRO A 47 6.04 7.94 -5.00
N ALA A 48 6.83 8.11 -3.94
CA ALA A 48 6.57 9.10 -2.89
C ALA A 48 6.90 10.55 -3.31
N ARG A 49 7.46 10.76 -4.50
CA ARG A 49 7.76 12.10 -5.03
C ARG A 49 6.69 12.53 -6.04
N LYS A 50 6.54 13.85 -6.22
CA LYS A 50 5.66 14.40 -7.25
C LYS A 50 6.11 13.93 -8.63
N ASN A 51 7.39 14.07 -8.95
CA ASN A 51 8.01 13.53 -10.15
C ASN A 51 8.53 12.14 -9.82
N VAL A 52 7.93 11.14 -10.40
CA VAL A 52 8.17 9.72 -10.05
C VAL A 52 9.50 9.23 -10.61
N ILE A 53 9.85 9.62 -11.85
CA ILE A 53 11.10 9.18 -12.49
C ILE A 53 12.30 9.82 -11.80
N VAL A 54 13.18 9.00 -11.23
CA VAL A 54 14.46 9.44 -10.65
C VAL A 54 15.59 9.26 -11.67
N ASP A 55 15.56 8.14 -12.40
CA ASP A 55 16.61 7.79 -13.34
C ASP A 55 16.09 6.81 -14.40
N LYS A 56 16.75 6.75 -15.56
CA LYS A 56 16.35 5.93 -16.71
C LYS A 56 17.55 5.47 -17.53
N GLN A 57 17.46 4.27 -18.09
CA GLN A 57 18.44 3.67 -19.00
C GLN A 57 17.70 3.25 -20.28
N TRP A 58 17.76 4.09 -21.32
CA TRP A 58 17.02 3.85 -22.57
C TRP A 58 17.55 2.63 -23.33
N ASP A 59 18.84 2.38 -23.28
CA ASP A 59 19.50 1.20 -23.89
C ASP A 59 18.91 -0.13 -23.39
N LYS A 60 18.34 -0.14 -22.19
CA LYS A 60 17.66 -1.32 -21.62
C LYS A 60 16.24 -1.53 -22.14
N LEU A 61 15.76 -0.64 -23.01
CA LEU A 61 14.46 -0.75 -23.66
C LEU A 61 14.54 -1.04 -25.15
N ASP A 62 15.74 -1.02 -25.74
CA ASP A 62 15.96 -1.15 -27.20
C ASP A 62 15.40 -2.47 -27.78
N ASP A 63 15.40 -3.53 -26.98
CA ASP A 63 14.86 -4.84 -27.40
C ASP A 63 13.33 -4.99 -27.13
N MET A 64 12.69 -3.97 -26.59
CA MET A 64 11.27 -4.02 -26.26
C MET A 64 10.41 -3.52 -27.42
N PRO A 65 9.24 -4.14 -27.69
CA PRO A 65 8.29 -3.59 -28.63
C PRO A 65 7.90 -2.16 -28.25
N VAL A 66 7.86 -1.26 -29.23
CA VAL A 66 7.56 0.17 -29.04
C VAL A 66 6.25 0.42 -28.27
N PHE A 67 5.24 -0.42 -28.52
CA PHE A 67 3.95 -0.30 -27.80
C PHE A 67 4.10 -0.60 -26.30
N ASN A 68 4.94 -1.56 -25.90
CA ASN A 68 5.19 -1.85 -24.48
C ASN A 68 5.90 -0.68 -23.78
N VAL A 69 6.88 -0.07 -24.46
CA VAL A 69 7.57 1.13 -23.93
C VAL A 69 6.60 2.31 -23.79
N ARG A 70 5.74 2.52 -24.77
CA ARG A 70 4.70 3.56 -24.72
C ARG A 70 3.74 3.31 -23.57
N ASP A 71 3.28 2.09 -23.38
CA ASP A 71 2.34 1.73 -22.32
C ASP A 71 2.97 1.87 -20.93
N LEU A 72 4.25 1.52 -20.79
CA LEU A 72 5.03 1.80 -19.58
C LEU A 72 5.10 3.30 -19.25
N LEU A 73 5.41 4.14 -20.24
CA LEU A 73 5.47 5.59 -20.03
C LEU A 73 4.12 6.18 -19.69
N ASN A 74 3.04 5.73 -20.34
CA ASN A 74 1.67 6.14 -20.01
C ASN A 74 1.31 5.75 -18.58
N LEU A 75 1.65 4.54 -18.16
CA LEU A 75 1.39 4.06 -16.81
C LEU A 75 2.14 4.87 -15.74
N ILE A 76 3.40 5.23 -16.01
CA ILE A 76 4.17 6.12 -15.14
C ILE A 76 3.52 7.50 -15.06
N ALA A 77 3.07 8.06 -16.21
CA ALA A 77 2.41 9.35 -16.25
C ALA A 77 1.07 9.36 -15.48
N GLU A 78 0.32 8.26 -15.49
CA GLU A 78 -0.89 8.12 -14.68
C GLU A 78 -0.57 8.05 -13.18
N LEU A 79 0.49 7.37 -12.81
CA LEU A 79 0.96 7.37 -11.42
C LEU A 79 1.36 8.78 -10.99
N GLU A 80 2.05 9.55 -11.83
CA GLU A 80 2.45 10.95 -11.55
C GLU A 80 1.26 11.89 -11.37
N LYS A 81 0.17 11.69 -12.14
CA LYS A 81 -1.07 12.47 -12.01
C LYS A 81 -1.80 12.20 -10.69
N THR A 82 -1.60 11.03 -10.11
CA THR A 82 -2.22 10.66 -8.83
C THR A 82 -1.51 11.40 -7.69
N PRO A 83 -2.24 12.10 -6.81
CA PRO A 83 -1.65 12.72 -5.61
C PRO A 83 -0.86 11.71 -4.79
N VAL A 84 0.31 12.10 -4.26
CA VAL A 84 1.23 11.19 -3.55
C VAL A 84 0.53 10.41 -2.44
N LYS A 85 -0.32 11.06 -1.65
CA LYS A 85 -1.09 10.43 -0.56
C LYS A 85 -2.06 9.35 -1.04
N GLU A 86 -2.53 9.44 -2.28
CA GLU A 86 -3.47 8.48 -2.86
C GLU A 86 -2.76 7.29 -3.54
N ARG A 87 -1.46 7.40 -3.80
CA ARG A 87 -0.67 6.31 -4.37
C ARG A 87 -0.43 5.18 -3.37
N PHE A 88 -0.41 5.53 -2.07
CA PHE A 88 -0.18 4.59 -0.99
C PHE A 88 -1.47 4.46 -0.19
N PRO A 89 -2.18 3.34 -0.29
CA PRO A 89 -3.33 3.10 0.57
C PRO A 89 -2.87 3.12 2.02
N GLU A 90 -3.62 3.83 2.84
CA GLU A 90 -3.35 3.87 4.26
C GLU A 90 -3.67 2.51 4.86
N LYS A 91 -2.67 1.91 5.51
CA LYS A 91 -2.85 0.63 6.18
C LYS A 91 -3.87 0.76 7.29
N LYS A 92 -4.82 -0.16 7.32
CA LYS A 92 -5.85 -0.25 8.35
C LYS A 92 -5.65 -1.50 9.19
N TYR A 93 -6.05 -1.42 10.43
CA TYR A 93 -5.88 -2.47 11.42
C TYR A 93 -7.18 -2.68 12.19
N THR A 94 -7.49 -3.94 12.51
CA THR A 94 -8.45 -4.27 13.56
C THR A 94 -7.72 -4.41 14.89
N ILE A 95 -8.43 -4.13 15.98
CA ILE A 95 -7.92 -4.19 17.35
C ILE A 95 -8.78 -5.17 18.13
N GLN A 96 -8.26 -6.37 18.40
CA GLN A 96 -8.94 -7.39 19.19
C GLN A 96 -8.44 -7.34 20.62
N VAL A 97 -9.35 -7.20 21.60
CA VAL A 97 -8.99 -7.04 23.04
C VAL A 97 -9.11 -8.33 23.84
N ILE A 98 -9.85 -9.32 23.33
CA ILE A 98 -9.92 -10.67 23.90
C ILE A 98 -9.55 -11.66 22.81
N ALA A 99 -8.47 -12.42 23.03
CA ALA A 99 -8.04 -13.42 22.07
C ALA A 99 -9.11 -14.53 21.90
N ASN A 100 -9.27 -14.98 20.65
CA ASN A 100 -10.22 -16.06 20.26
C ASN A 100 -11.70 -15.72 20.56
N SER A 101 -12.07 -14.45 20.53
CA SER A 101 -13.46 -14.00 20.65
C SER A 101 -13.86 -13.19 19.42
N ASP A 102 -14.88 -13.64 18.71
CA ASP A 102 -15.39 -12.98 17.49
C ASP A 102 -16.13 -11.66 17.79
N SER A 103 -16.42 -11.39 19.06
CA SER A 103 -17.16 -10.18 19.50
C SER A 103 -16.30 -9.22 20.34
N ALA A 104 -14.99 -9.34 20.28
CA ALA A 104 -14.08 -8.57 21.13
C ALA A 104 -13.18 -7.60 20.37
N TYR A 105 -13.67 -7.12 19.24
CA TYR A 105 -12.97 -6.08 18.48
C TYR A 105 -13.37 -4.70 18.96
N LEU A 106 -12.40 -3.80 19.07
CA LEU A 106 -12.65 -2.40 19.35
C LEU A 106 -13.32 -1.75 18.16
N ASN A 107 -14.44 -1.10 18.39
CA ASN A 107 -15.26 -0.44 17.39
C ASN A 107 -15.56 0.98 17.80
N CYS A 108 -15.83 1.86 16.83
CA CYS A 108 -16.17 3.26 17.04
C CYS A 108 -17.47 3.60 16.32
N TYR A 109 -18.45 4.15 17.00
CA TYR A 109 -19.63 4.72 16.34
C TYR A 109 -19.23 5.96 15.54
N LYS A 110 -19.58 5.98 14.25
CA LYS A 110 -19.20 7.08 13.32
C LYS A 110 -19.93 8.40 13.64
N GLU A 111 -21.07 8.33 14.33
CA GLU A 111 -21.89 9.48 14.66
C GLU A 111 -21.30 10.33 15.80
N ASP A 112 -20.85 9.70 16.87
CA ASP A 112 -20.46 10.36 18.11
C ASP A 112 -19.06 9.97 18.63
N ASN A 113 -18.31 9.16 17.87
CA ASN A 113 -16.99 8.63 18.23
C ASN A 113 -16.95 7.83 19.54
N ARG A 114 -18.09 7.33 19.99
CA ARG A 114 -18.20 6.46 21.16
C ARG A 114 -17.61 5.10 20.85
N MET A 115 -16.78 4.59 21.76
CA MET A 115 -16.15 3.28 21.61
C MET A 115 -17.07 2.17 22.12
N THR A 116 -17.01 1.02 21.47
CA THR A 116 -17.75 -0.20 21.84
C THR A 116 -16.93 -1.44 21.44
N PHE A 117 -17.39 -2.61 21.86
CA PHE A 117 -16.82 -3.89 21.47
C PHE A 117 -17.86 -4.71 20.73
N CYS A 118 -17.55 -5.18 19.54
CA CYS A 118 -18.41 -6.00 18.70
C CYS A 118 -17.54 -6.92 17.81
N ASP A 119 -18.12 -7.44 16.74
CA ASP A 119 -17.41 -8.16 15.67
C ASP A 119 -16.46 -7.24 14.88
N ASP A 120 -15.75 -7.78 13.90
CA ASP A 120 -14.82 -7.05 13.04
C ASP A 120 -15.46 -6.52 11.74
N ILE A 121 -16.79 -6.51 11.67
CA ILE A 121 -17.55 -6.07 10.49
C ILE A 121 -17.74 -4.56 10.52
N GLU A 122 -17.14 -3.86 9.55
CA GLU A 122 -17.36 -2.44 9.34
C GLU A 122 -18.67 -2.21 8.56
N ASN A 123 -19.45 -1.20 8.96
CA ASN A 123 -20.67 -0.81 8.28
C ASN A 123 -20.87 0.72 8.29
N ASP A 124 -22.02 1.21 7.83
CA ASP A 124 -22.29 2.65 7.74
C ASP A 124 -22.26 3.37 9.09
N TYR A 125 -22.53 2.67 10.20
CA TYR A 125 -22.65 3.23 11.55
C TYR A 125 -21.42 2.95 12.42
N ILE A 126 -20.69 1.87 12.13
CA ILE A 126 -19.62 1.38 12.98
C ILE A 126 -18.32 1.30 12.15
N LYS A 127 -17.27 1.89 12.69
CA LYS A 127 -15.90 1.78 12.21
C LYS A 127 -15.17 0.74 13.04
N THR A 128 -14.55 -0.25 12.37
CA THR A 128 -13.78 -1.34 13.00
C THR A 128 -12.32 -1.34 12.55
N ARG A 129 -12.02 -0.59 11.50
CA ARG A 129 -10.70 -0.51 10.87
C ARG A 129 -10.06 0.84 11.16
N PHE A 130 -8.94 0.86 11.86
CA PHE A 130 -8.23 2.06 12.32
C PHE A 130 -6.88 2.20 11.61
N THR A 131 -6.50 3.42 11.28
CA THR A 131 -5.15 3.73 10.81
C THR A 131 -4.15 3.67 11.97
N GLN A 132 -2.85 3.62 11.67
CA GLN A 132 -1.84 3.64 12.72
C GLN A 132 -1.90 4.93 13.56
N SER A 133 -2.16 6.07 12.94
CA SER A 133 -2.31 7.36 13.64
C SER A 133 -3.48 7.33 14.63
N GLU A 134 -4.62 6.79 14.22
CA GLU A 134 -5.79 6.66 15.09
C GLU A 134 -5.54 5.69 16.25
N ILE A 135 -4.79 4.60 16.01
CA ILE A 135 -4.40 3.69 17.10
C ILE A 135 -3.51 4.40 18.11
N ASP A 136 -2.57 5.22 17.65
CA ASP A 136 -1.68 5.97 18.53
C ASP A 136 -2.44 7.04 19.33
N GLU A 137 -3.49 7.64 18.77
CA GLU A 137 -4.43 8.52 19.48
C GLU A 137 -5.27 7.74 20.51
N LEU A 138 -5.82 6.57 20.12
CA LEU A 138 -6.58 5.70 21.02
C LEU A 138 -5.77 5.24 22.25
N LYS A 139 -4.48 4.98 22.06
CA LYS A 139 -3.58 4.61 23.17
C LYS A 139 -3.36 5.73 24.19
N GLN A 140 -3.62 6.99 23.81
CA GLN A 140 -3.48 8.15 24.69
C GLN A 140 -4.78 8.51 25.41
N ARG A 141 -5.88 7.82 25.12
CA ARG A 141 -7.18 8.06 25.75
C ARG A 141 -7.25 7.40 27.13
N ASP A 142 -7.49 8.21 28.14
CA ASP A 142 -7.58 7.76 29.54
C ASP A 142 -8.92 7.06 29.87
N ASP A 143 -9.93 7.24 29.01
CA ASP A 143 -11.25 6.63 29.16
C ASP A 143 -11.31 5.19 28.64
N LEU A 144 -10.24 4.71 27.96
CA LEU A 144 -10.16 3.36 27.43
C LEU A 144 -9.33 2.46 28.34
N ALA A 145 -9.98 1.62 29.12
CA ALA A 145 -9.32 0.64 30.00
C ALA A 145 -8.82 -0.59 29.20
N ILE A 146 -8.00 -0.37 28.17
CA ILE A 146 -7.42 -1.41 27.31
C ILE A 146 -5.97 -1.66 27.68
N ASP A 147 -5.61 -2.93 27.94
CA ASP A 147 -4.20 -3.35 28.03
C ASP A 147 -3.62 -3.48 26.62
N TRP A 148 -3.03 -2.40 26.12
CA TRP A 148 -2.44 -2.34 24.78
C TRP A 148 -1.28 -3.32 24.55
N ASN A 149 -0.68 -3.85 25.63
CA ASN A 149 0.36 -4.88 25.50
C ASN A 149 -0.22 -6.28 25.21
N LYS A 150 -1.51 -6.47 25.50
CA LYS A 150 -2.24 -7.73 25.24
C LYS A 150 -3.19 -7.63 24.05
N ALA A 151 -3.53 -6.42 23.63
CA ALA A 151 -4.39 -6.20 22.47
C ALA A 151 -3.71 -6.74 21.20
N ILE A 152 -4.46 -7.47 20.39
CA ILE A 152 -4.00 -8.02 19.12
C ILE A 152 -4.36 -7.02 18.02
N ILE A 153 -3.35 -6.36 17.45
CA ILE A 153 -3.48 -5.42 16.34
C ILE A 153 -3.12 -6.15 15.05
N LYS A 154 -4.10 -6.36 14.17
CA LYS A 154 -3.93 -7.12 12.92
C LYS A 154 -4.17 -6.20 11.73
N GLU A 155 -3.22 -6.17 10.77
CA GLU A 155 -3.39 -5.47 9.50
C GLU A 155 -4.50 -6.14 8.68
N VAL A 156 -5.44 -5.33 8.20
CA VAL A 156 -6.52 -5.78 7.30
C VAL A 156 -6.07 -5.57 5.86
N ARG A 157 -6.18 -6.59 5.03
CA ARG A 157 -5.93 -6.50 3.59
C ARG A 157 -7.25 -6.15 2.89
N ASP A 158 -7.19 -5.24 1.90
CA ASP A 158 -8.37 -4.82 1.13
C ASP A 158 -9.01 -5.96 0.29
N ASP A 159 -8.38 -7.13 0.25
CA ASP A 159 -8.78 -8.30 -0.56
C ASP A 159 -9.60 -9.33 0.24
N GLU A 160 -9.90 -9.10 1.52
CA GLU A 160 -10.60 -10.04 2.41
C GLU A 160 -12.09 -9.68 2.64
N ASP A 161 -12.73 -8.93 1.70
CA ASP A 161 -14.18 -8.66 1.69
C ASP A 161 -14.94 -9.59 0.75
#